data_ba93058afe4368fc0abca7c83520634b
#
_entry.id   ba93058afe4368fc0abca7c83520634b
#
_cell.length_a   1.000
_cell.length_b   1.000
_cell.length_c   1.000
_cell.angle_alpha   90.00
_cell.angle_beta   90.00
_cell.angle_gamma   90.00
#
_symmetry.space_group_name_H-M   'P 1'
#
loop_
_entity.id
_entity.type
_entity.pdbx_description
1 polymer ?
#
loop_
_entity_poly.entity_id
_entity_poly.type
_entity_poly.pdbx_seq_one_letter_code
_entity_poly.pdbx_strand_id
1 'polypeptide(L)'
;MSTPIIINPADMKNAGNLANFAMKQGGGLYGGAYDAATAYGMAYLVGELEKVDPKIREPLTAVTWQRDIVAETGGGWVEYTSTFDVNYGISDPNGGGIQGGSSTAIPAVQVDIGKNQYPVHTWMNVLKVPLVDQNKLQQIGRNLEDLLDKGLRLNYQKAVDQNVYVGYDEYKATGIINNPNVVTALVAQGAQSDTKWKTKTPDEILNDINTALTEAWTAAEYDMRGMPNQILIPPQQYAYLVSQKVSDAGNISILQFLLENNIGKNQGIDVQIYPCRWCIGSGQSKKDRMMVYVNDKDMLYFDMTVPLTRALTQPSVTDAAYLTLYASQFGVPKFLFYQPVRYYDGI
;
A
#
# COMPACT_ATOMS: atom_id res chain seq x y z
N MET A 1 53.49 4.76 -14.79
CA MET A 1 52.15 4.28 -14.30
C MET A 1 51.15 5.37 -14.65
N SER A 2 50.36 5.19 -15.70
CA SER A 2 49.34 6.15 -16.09
C SER A 2 48.10 5.93 -15.22
N THR A 3 47.71 6.95 -14.48
CA THR A 3 46.46 6.97 -13.73
C THR A 3 45.26 6.78 -14.67
N PRO A 4 44.30 5.91 -14.37
CA PRO A 4 43.12 5.76 -15.21
C PRO A 4 42.29 7.05 -15.17
N ILE A 5 41.94 7.55 -16.35
CA ILE A 5 41.06 8.72 -16.48
C ILE A 5 39.61 8.25 -16.19
N ILE A 6 39.09 8.65 -15.06
CA ILE A 6 37.67 8.44 -14.72
C ILE A 6 36.84 9.56 -15.36
N ILE A 7 36.12 9.27 -16.43
CA ILE A 7 35.21 10.22 -17.06
C ILE A 7 33.89 10.18 -16.32
N ASN A 8 33.49 11.31 -15.74
CA ASN A 8 32.20 11.45 -15.07
C ASN A 8 31.07 11.47 -16.12
N PRO A 9 30.01 10.65 -15.97
CA PRO A 9 28.88 10.62 -16.89
C PRO A 9 28.15 11.98 -17.09
N ALA A 10 28.28 12.89 -16.15
CA ALA A 10 27.73 14.25 -16.25
C ALA A 10 28.43 15.10 -17.32
N ASP A 11 29.69 14.80 -17.62
CA ASP A 11 30.49 15.54 -18.62
C ASP A 11 30.24 15.07 -20.05
N MET A 12 29.56 13.92 -20.22
CA MET A 12 29.23 13.35 -21.54
C MET A 12 27.95 13.94 -22.15
N LYS A 13 27.16 14.73 -21.42
CA LYS A 13 25.89 15.29 -21.91
C LYS A 13 26.04 16.46 -22.89
N ASN A 14 27.21 17.01 -23.06
CA ASN A 14 27.47 18.11 -24.02
C ASN A 14 28.65 17.76 -24.92
N ALA A 15 28.35 17.44 -26.17
CA ALA A 15 29.38 17.21 -27.22
C ALA A 15 30.40 18.36 -27.34
N GLY A 16 30.01 19.58 -26.94
CA GLY A 16 30.91 20.74 -26.85
C GLY A 16 31.98 20.64 -25.77
N ASN A 17 31.74 19.88 -24.71
CA ASN A 17 32.72 19.73 -23.63
C ASN A 17 33.83 18.70 -23.95
N LEU A 18 33.54 17.70 -24.79
CA LEU A 18 34.52 16.74 -25.31
C LEU A 18 35.54 17.42 -26.25
N ALA A 19 35.08 18.35 -27.08
CA ALA A 19 35.95 19.14 -27.93
C ALA A 19 36.89 20.06 -27.11
N ASN A 20 36.37 20.66 -26.03
CA ASN A 20 37.18 21.50 -25.13
C ASN A 20 38.15 20.69 -24.27
N PHE A 21 37.83 19.43 -23.97
CA PHE A 21 38.76 18.53 -23.24
C PHE A 21 39.92 18.10 -24.15
N ALA A 22 39.66 17.78 -25.41
CA ALA A 22 40.69 17.46 -26.40
C ALA A 22 41.62 18.65 -26.67
N MET A 23 41.08 19.89 -26.73
CA MET A 23 41.87 21.12 -26.91
C MET A 23 42.78 21.45 -25.73
N LYS A 24 42.45 21.03 -24.50
CA LYS A 24 43.29 21.27 -23.31
C LYS A 24 44.49 20.34 -23.19
N GLN A 25 44.53 19.22 -23.91
CA GLN A 25 45.65 18.25 -23.84
C GLN A 25 46.64 18.31 -25.00
N GLY A 26 46.37 19.04 -26.07
CA GLY A 26 47.22 19.07 -27.27
C GLY A 26 47.65 20.48 -27.67
N GLY A 27 48.62 21.07 -26.98
CA GLY A 27 49.31 22.25 -27.46
C GLY A 27 50.20 21.94 -28.68
N GLY A 28 49.63 22.08 -29.90
CA GLY A 28 50.41 21.91 -31.13
C GLY A 28 49.72 22.54 -32.35
N LEU A 29 50.41 23.43 -33.01
CA LEU A 29 50.03 24.38 -34.05
C LEU A 29 49.64 23.81 -35.42
N TYR A 30 48.86 22.70 -35.52
CA TYR A 30 48.38 22.25 -36.85
C TYR A 30 46.94 21.68 -36.74
N GLY A 31 45.97 22.44 -37.30
CA GLY A 31 44.82 21.91 -37.98
C GLY A 31 43.52 21.71 -37.23
N GLY A 32 42.72 22.74 -37.16
CA GLY A 32 41.33 22.66 -36.62
C GLY A 32 40.31 21.78 -37.37
N ALA A 33 40.69 21.20 -38.53
CA ALA A 33 39.81 20.32 -39.29
C ALA A 33 39.95 18.83 -38.95
N TYR A 34 41.15 18.40 -38.57
CA TYR A 34 41.39 17.00 -38.16
C TYR A 34 40.91 16.69 -36.74
N ASP A 35 40.88 17.68 -35.88
CA ASP A 35 40.47 17.53 -34.49
C ASP A 35 38.96 17.24 -34.34
N ALA A 36 38.14 17.91 -35.15
CA ALA A 36 36.70 17.66 -35.18
C ALA A 36 36.36 16.24 -35.70
N ALA A 37 36.99 15.80 -36.78
CA ALA A 37 36.77 14.45 -37.33
C ALA A 37 37.29 13.37 -36.38
N THR A 38 38.37 13.58 -35.67
CA THR A 38 38.89 12.66 -34.67
C THR A 38 37.99 12.61 -33.41
N ALA A 39 37.47 13.75 -32.97
CA ALA A 39 36.54 13.81 -31.86
C ALA A 39 35.20 13.11 -32.18
N TYR A 40 34.66 13.26 -33.40
CA TYR A 40 33.46 12.51 -33.85
C TYR A 40 33.74 11.01 -33.99
N GLY A 41 34.91 10.61 -34.50
CA GLY A 41 35.33 9.21 -34.60
C GLY A 41 35.53 8.57 -33.24
N MET A 42 36.12 9.28 -32.28
CA MET A 42 36.26 8.82 -30.89
C MET A 42 34.90 8.70 -30.17
N ALA A 43 34.01 9.65 -30.38
CA ALA A 43 32.63 9.55 -29.83
C ALA A 43 31.85 8.37 -30.39
N TYR A 44 32.04 8.06 -31.69
CA TYR A 44 31.45 6.87 -32.33
C TYR A 44 32.06 5.58 -31.74
N LEU A 45 33.37 5.49 -31.64
CA LEU A 45 34.07 4.34 -31.06
C LEU A 45 33.73 4.10 -29.58
N VAL A 46 33.52 5.15 -28.80
CA VAL A 46 33.06 5.06 -27.41
C VAL A 46 31.63 4.49 -27.36
N GLY A 47 30.77 4.89 -28.29
CA GLY A 47 29.41 4.33 -28.41
C GLY A 47 29.41 2.82 -28.79
N GLU A 48 30.35 2.40 -29.65
CA GLU A 48 30.53 0.98 -30.01
C GLU A 48 31.13 0.13 -28.88
N LEU A 49 31.93 0.76 -27.99
CA LEU A 49 32.56 0.14 -26.81
C LEU A 49 31.65 0.19 -25.56
N GLU A 50 30.48 0.79 -25.66
CA GLU A 50 29.53 0.85 -24.54
C GLU A 50 28.97 -0.53 -24.24
N LYS A 51 29.23 -1.05 -23.04
CA LYS A 51 28.56 -2.24 -22.53
C LYS A 51 27.16 -1.86 -22.06
N VAL A 52 26.17 -2.05 -22.92
CA VAL A 52 24.77 -1.83 -22.58
C VAL A 52 24.31 -2.96 -21.65
N ASP A 53 23.81 -2.60 -20.46
CA ASP A 53 23.13 -3.56 -19.58
C ASP A 53 21.80 -3.98 -20.25
N PRO A 54 21.62 -5.26 -20.63
CA PRO A 54 20.39 -5.72 -21.29
C PRO A 54 19.19 -5.67 -20.35
N LYS A 55 19.42 -5.53 -19.04
CA LYS A 55 18.36 -5.57 -18.03
C LYS A 55 17.76 -4.19 -17.81
N ILE A 56 16.46 -4.07 -18.09
CA ILE A 56 15.68 -2.88 -17.74
C ILE A 56 15.32 -2.96 -16.27
N ARG A 57 15.64 -1.93 -15.52
CA ARG A 57 15.33 -1.83 -14.10
C ARG A 57 14.00 -1.11 -13.91
N GLU A 58 13.07 -1.81 -13.26
CA GLU A 58 11.77 -1.26 -12.90
C GLU A 58 11.88 -0.44 -11.60
N PRO A 59 11.05 0.61 -11.42
CA PRO A 59 11.04 1.36 -10.17
C PRO A 59 10.60 0.49 -9.00
N LEU A 60 11.30 0.59 -7.88
CA LEU A 60 10.94 -0.10 -6.64
C LEU A 60 9.67 0.51 -6.06
N THR A 61 8.63 -0.29 -5.92
CA THR A 61 7.35 0.12 -5.33
C THR A 61 6.77 -1.03 -4.52
N ALA A 62 6.44 -0.77 -3.26
CA ALA A 62 5.69 -1.71 -2.45
C ALA A 62 4.20 -1.51 -2.68
N VAL A 63 3.50 -2.57 -3.06
CA VAL A 63 2.04 -2.66 -3.14
C VAL A 63 1.64 -3.76 -2.17
N THR A 64 0.91 -3.42 -1.12
CA THR A 64 0.66 -4.32 0.02
C THR A 64 -0.81 -4.61 0.26
N TRP A 65 -1.72 -3.93 -0.43
CA TRP A 65 -3.16 -4.04 -0.19
C TRP A 65 -3.71 -5.47 -0.27
N GLN A 66 -3.19 -6.31 -1.18
CA GLN A 66 -3.64 -7.71 -1.33
C GLN A 66 -3.36 -8.59 -0.11
N ARG A 67 -2.35 -8.23 0.70
CA ARG A 67 -2.04 -8.91 1.96
C ARG A 67 -2.96 -8.45 3.09
N ASP A 68 -3.30 -7.15 3.07
CA ASP A 68 -3.87 -6.46 4.22
C ASP A 68 -5.40 -6.35 4.16
N ILE A 69 -6.01 -6.63 3.00
CA ILE A 69 -7.47 -6.64 2.85
C ILE A 69 -7.90 -7.67 1.81
N VAL A 70 -9.02 -8.32 2.07
CA VAL A 70 -9.64 -9.24 1.13
C VAL A 70 -10.37 -8.45 0.05
N ALA A 71 -10.09 -8.76 -1.23
CA ALA A 71 -10.82 -8.18 -2.35
C ALA A 71 -11.92 -9.12 -2.82
N GLU A 72 -13.14 -8.62 -2.91
CA GLU A 72 -14.25 -9.32 -3.53
C GLU A 72 -14.43 -8.84 -4.96
N THR A 73 -14.34 -9.77 -5.92
CA THR A 73 -14.40 -9.44 -7.35
C THR A 73 -15.76 -9.84 -7.92
N GLY A 74 -16.35 -8.95 -8.73
CA GLY A 74 -17.60 -9.22 -9.43
C GLY A 74 -18.63 -8.10 -9.28
N GLY A 75 -19.76 -8.24 -9.96
CA GLY A 75 -20.84 -7.24 -9.97
C GLY A 75 -20.94 -6.44 -11.26
N GLY A 76 -19.86 -6.40 -12.06
CA GLY A 76 -19.83 -5.65 -13.33
C GLY A 76 -19.76 -4.13 -13.13
N TRP A 77 -20.16 -3.38 -14.14
CA TRP A 77 -20.19 -1.92 -14.14
C TRP A 77 -21.40 -1.42 -13.33
N VAL A 78 -21.12 -0.89 -12.14
CA VAL A 78 -22.13 -0.40 -11.20
C VAL A 78 -21.71 0.96 -10.62
N GLU A 79 -22.65 1.78 -10.20
CA GLU A 79 -22.36 3.08 -9.57
C GLU A 79 -22.22 2.97 -8.05
N TYR A 80 -22.95 2.04 -7.45
CA TYR A 80 -22.93 1.81 -6.00
C TYR A 80 -22.93 0.32 -5.71
N THR A 81 -22.24 -0.05 -4.64
CA THR A 81 -22.36 -1.36 -4.00
C THR A 81 -23.05 -1.19 -2.66
N SER A 82 -23.82 -2.18 -2.22
CA SER A 82 -24.58 -2.06 -0.97
C SER A 82 -24.41 -3.27 -0.08
N THR A 83 -24.42 -3.01 1.24
CA THR A 83 -24.51 -4.03 2.29
C THR A 83 -25.82 -3.92 3.03
N PHE A 84 -26.29 -5.04 3.58
CA PHE A 84 -27.48 -5.09 4.40
C PHE A 84 -27.07 -5.45 5.82
N ASP A 85 -27.50 -4.62 6.77
CA ASP A 85 -27.28 -4.85 8.19
C ASP A 85 -28.62 -5.25 8.82
N VAL A 86 -28.60 -6.26 9.68
CA VAL A 86 -29.78 -6.75 10.36
C VAL A 86 -29.60 -6.51 11.86
N ASN A 87 -30.53 -5.74 12.43
CA ASN A 87 -30.63 -5.52 13.86
C ASN A 87 -31.81 -6.27 14.43
N TYR A 88 -31.60 -6.98 15.52
CA TYR A 88 -32.63 -7.67 16.26
C TYR A 88 -33.00 -6.88 17.50
N GLY A 89 -34.27 -6.46 17.59
CA GLY A 89 -34.83 -5.80 18.76
C GLY A 89 -35.86 -6.71 19.45
N ILE A 90 -35.91 -6.63 20.77
CA ILE A 90 -36.95 -7.29 21.56
C ILE A 90 -37.81 -6.19 22.19
N SER A 91 -39.11 -6.21 21.97
CA SER A 91 -40.05 -5.29 22.59
C SER A 91 -40.39 -5.74 24.05
N ASP A 92 -39.34 -5.73 24.88
CA ASP A 92 -39.49 -6.07 26.31
C ASP A 92 -38.90 -4.93 27.16
N PRO A 93 -39.70 -4.33 28.05
CA PRO A 93 -39.18 -3.30 28.96
C PRO A 93 -38.15 -3.84 29.97
N ASN A 94 -38.07 -5.14 30.16
CA ASN A 94 -37.13 -5.81 31.06
C ASN A 94 -35.93 -6.46 30.35
N GLY A 95 -35.88 -6.43 29.02
CA GLY A 95 -34.67 -6.74 28.23
C GLY A 95 -34.28 -8.21 28.11
N GLY A 96 -35.14 -9.18 28.40
CA GLY A 96 -34.69 -10.56 28.39
C GLY A 96 -35.68 -11.61 27.95
N GLY A 97 -36.91 -11.26 27.64
CA GLY A 97 -37.96 -12.26 27.29
C GLY A 97 -38.31 -13.22 28.44
N ILE A 98 -37.76 -12.99 29.63
CA ILE A 98 -38.00 -13.81 30.82
C ILE A 98 -39.31 -13.35 31.44
N GLN A 99 -40.34 -14.19 31.40
CA GLN A 99 -41.63 -13.92 31.97
C GLN A 99 -41.74 -14.50 33.38
N GLY A 100 -41.92 -13.65 34.37
CA GLY A 100 -42.41 -14.08 35.69
C GLY A 100 -43.87 -14.43 35.59
N GLY A 101 -44.34 -15.47 36.20
CA GLY A 101 -45.65 -16.15 36.05
C GLY A 101 -46.95 -15.30 36.13
N SER A 102 -46.90 -13.96 36.08
CA SER A 102 -48.05 -13.06 36.08
C SER A 102 -48.04 -12.01 34.97
N SER A 103 -47.11 -12.07 34.02
CA SER A 103 -47.07 -11.11 32.90
C SER A 103 -48.02 -11.52 31.79
N THR A 104 -48.91 -10.60 31.36
CA THR A 104 -49.82 -10.77 30.27
C THR A 104 -49.32 -10.33 28.91
N ALA A 105 -48.09 -9.71 28.85
CA ALA A 105 -47.49 -9.24 27.62
C ALA A 105 -46.35 -10.17 27.23
N ILE A 106 -46.49 -10.86 26.11
CA ILE A 106 -45.40 -11.65 25.52
C ILE A 106 -44.57 -10.74 24.65
N PRO A 107 -43.26 -10.62 24.89
CA PRO A 107 -42.38 -9.78 24.08
C PRO A 107 -42.25 -10.33 22.66
N ALA A 108 -42.25 -9.42 21.69
CA ALA A 108 -42.06 -9.76 20.28
C ALA A 108 -40.65 -9.41 19.86
N VAL A 109 -40.03 -10.29 19.08
CA VAL A 109 -38.77 -10.03 18.39
C VAL A 109 -39.11 -9.22 17.13
N GLN A 110 -38.41 -8.10 16.97
CA GLN A 110 -38.50 -7.24 15.79
C GLN A 110 -37.18 -7.32 15.04
N VAL A 111 -37.26 -7.27 13.71
CA VAL A 111 -36.10 -7.25 12.82
C VAL A 111 -36.12 -5.92 12.09
N ASP A 112 -35.03 -5.19 12.19
CA ASP A 112 -34.78 -3.98 11.41
C ASP A 112 -33.67 -4.26 10.40
N ILE A 113 -33.90 -3.91 9.13
CA ILE A 113 -32.95 -4.14 8.04
C ILE A 113 -32.49 -2.79 7.51
N GLY A 114 -31.24 -2.44 7.81
CA GLY A 114 -30.56 -1.30 7.26
C GLY A 114 -29.89 -1.63 5.91
N LYS A 115 -29.80 -0.64 5.04
CA LYS A 115 -29.05 -0.73 3.78
C LYS A 115 -28.00 0.38 3.74
N ASN A 116 -26.73 0.00 3.68
CA ASN A 116 -25.60 0.92 3.49
C ASN A 116 -25.19 0.91 2.02
N GLN A 117 -24.92 2.09 1.46
CA GLN A 117 -24.49 2.25 0.07
C GLN A 117 -23.07 2.83 0.03
N TYR A 118 -22.24 2.27 -0.81
CA TYR A 118 -20.84 2.67 -0.98
C TYR A 118 -20.59 3.06 -2.44
N PRO A 119 -19.93 4.19 -2.69
CA PRO A 119 -19.60 4.61 -4.04
C PRO A 119 -18.55 3.69 -4.67
N VAL A 120 -18.62 3.59 -5.98
CA VAL A 120 -17.65 2.84 -6.79
C VAL A 120 -16.95 3.81 -7.74
N HIS A 121 -15.63 3.70 -7.85
CA HIS A 121 -14.81 4.58 -8.68
C HIS A 121 -14.35 3.87 -9.93
N THR A 122 -14.47 4.55 -11.06
CA THR A 122 -13.99 4.04 -12.34
C THR A 122 -12.60 4.59 -12.60
N TRP A 123 -11.64 3.69 -12.79
CA TRP A 123 -10.28 4.02 -13.19
C TRP A 123 -10.09 3.70 -14.66
N MET A 124 -9.62 4.67 -15.44
CA MET A 124 -9.33 4.50 -16.85
C MET A 124 -7.97 5.11 -17.19
N ASN A 125 -7.23 4.42 -18.03
CA ASN A 125 -5.98 4.97 -18.57
C ASN A 125 -5.76 4.47 -20.00
N VAL A 126 -5.14 5.31 -20.84
CA VAL A 126 -4.83 5.00 -22.23
C VAL A 126 -3.34 4.72 -22.37
N LEU A 127 -3.04 3.54 -22.86
CA LEU A 127 -1.70 3.17 -23.29
C LEU A 127 -1.52 3.61 -24.75
N LYS A 128 -0.61 4.55 -24.99
CA LYS A 128 -0.29 5.08 -26.31
C LYS A 128 1.05 4.54 -26.77
N VAL A 129 1.06 3.80 -27.86
CA VAL A 129 2.27 3.20 -28.47
C VAL A 129 2.55 3.91 -29.80
N PRO A 130 3.49 4.88 -29.87
CA PRO A 130 3.85 5.55 -31.10
C PRO A 130 4.50 4.55 -32.09
N LEU A 131 4.05 4.56 -33.33
CA LEU A 131 4.50 3.62 -34.37
C LEU A 131 6.02 3.72 -34.63
N VAL A 132 6.54 4.92 -34.67
CA VAL A 132 7.97 5.16 -34.92
C VAL A 132 8.83 4.64 -33.82
N ASP A 133 8.46 4.88 -32.56
CA ASP A 133 9.24 4.45 -31.41
C ASP A 133 9.16 2.93 -31.20
N GLN A 134 8.01 2.34 -31.50
CA GLN A 134 7.86 0.88 -31.51
C GLN A 134 8.83 0.24 -32.52
N ASN A 135 8.88 0.76 -33.75
CA ASN A 135 9.77 0.23 -34.78
C ASN A 135 11.24 0.40 -34.40
N LYS A 136 11.64 1.54 -33.82
CA LYS A 136 13.01 1.76 -33.34
C LYS A 136 13.40 0.77 -32.24
N LEU A 137 12.51 0.54 -31.26
CA LEU A 137 12.79 -0.38 -30.16
C LEU A 137 12.80 -1.84 -30.60
N GLN A 138 11.96 -2.21 -31.59
CA GLN A 138 11.99 -3.54 -32.18
C GLN A 138 13.32 -3.84 -32.87
N GLN A 139 13.97 -2.85 -33.49
CA GLN A 139 15.28 -3.02 -34.11
C GLN A 139 16.37 -3.40 -33.12
N ILE A 140 16.25 -2.99 -31.87
CA ILE A 140 17.15 -3.35 -30.78
C ILE A 140 16.63 -4.52 -29.92
N GLY A 141 15.61 -5.25 -30.41
CA GLY A 141 15.06 -6.43 -29.74
C GLY A 141 14.22 -6.14 -28.48
N ARG A 142 13.69 -4.92 -28.35
CA ARG A 142 12.87 -4.50 -27.20
C ARG A 142 11.43 -4.22 -27.64
N ASN A 143 10.45 -4.65 -26.84
CA ASN A 143 9.04 -4.38 -27.08
C ASN A 143 8.59 -3.18 -26.23
N LEU A 144 8.20 -2.09 -26.89
CA LEU A 144 7.70 -0.89 -26.20
C LEU A 144 6.35 -1.14 -25.54
N GLU A 145 5.47 -1.92 -26.17
CA GLU A 145 4.13 -2.21 -25.65
C GLU A 145 4.22 -2.92 -24.30
N ASP A 146 5.11 -3.92 -24.15
CA ASP A 146 5.30 -4.65 -22.90
C ASP A 146 5.81 -3.75 -21.76
N LEU A 147 6.70 -2.81 -22.08
CA LEU A 147 7.22 -1.86 -21.10
C LEU A 147 6.14 -0.89 -20.61
N LEU A 148 5.33 -0.40 -21.54
CA LEU A 148 4.23 0.52 -21.23
C LEU A 148 3.11 -0.20 -20.46
N ASP A 149 2.78 -1.46 -20.83
CA ASP A 149 1.79 -2.27 -20.13
C ASP A 149 2.20 -2.53 -18.67
N LYS A 150 3.46 -2.89 -18.43
CA LYS A 150 4.00 -3.02 -17.07
C LYS A 150 3.90 -1.73 -16.27
N GLY A 151 4.26 -0.60 -16.90
CA GLY A 151 4.16 0.72 -16.27
C GLY A 151 2.72 1.08 -15.91
N LEU A 152 1.77 0.79 -16.80
CA LEU A 152 0.34 1.02 -16.59
C LEU A 152 -0.19 0.16 -15.42
N ARG A 153 0.14 -1.13 -15.41
CA ARG A 153 -0.25 -2.05 -14.33
C ARG A 153 0.32 -1.62 -12.98
N LEU A 154 1.57 -1.18 -12.95
CA LEU A 154 2.18 -0.64 -11.73
C LEU A 154 1.44 0.61 -11.22
N ASN A 155 1.10 1.53 -12.11
CA ASN A 155 0.33 2.74 -11.76
C ASN A 155 -1.08 2.40 -11.26
N TYR A 156 -1.74 1.43 -11.89
CA TYR A 156 -3.01 0.91 -11.42
C TYR A 156 -2.91 0.33 -10.00
N GLN A 157 -1.92 -0.54 -9.76
CA GLN A 157 -1.71 -1.12 -8.43
C GLN A 157 -1.43 -0.06 -7.36
N LYS A 158 -0.69 1.01 -7.70
CA LYS A 158 -0.48 2.15 -6.80
C LYS A 158 -1.78 2.90 -6.50
N ALA A 159 -2.62 3.09 -7.50
CA ALA A 159 -3.90 3.76 -7.33
C ALA A 159 -4.83 2.95 -6.42
N VAL A 160 -4.90 1.63 -6.62
CA VAL A 160 -5.67 0.73 -5.74
C VAL A 160 -5.10 0.73 -4.32
N ASP A 161 -3.77 0.64 -4.17
CA ASP A 161 -3.09 0.67 -2.86
C ASP A 161 -3.43 1.97 -2.09
N GLN A 162 -3.38 3.11 -2.76
CA GLN A 162 -3.77 4.39 -2.16
C GLN A 162 -5.25 4.42 -1.79
N ASN A 163 -6.14 3.94 -2.66
CA ASN A 163 -7.57 3.90 -2.40
C ASN A 163 -7.91 3.03 -1.18
N VAL A 164 -7.27 1.88 -1.06
CA VAL A 164 -7.50 0.95 0.05
C VAL A 164 -7.04 1.56 1.38
N TYR A 165 -5.86 2.16 1.44
CA TYR A 165 -5.32 2.63 2.72
C TYR A 165 -5.82 4.01 3.13
N VAL A 166 -5.87 4.95 2.19
CA VAL A 166 -6.15 6.36 2.50
C VAL A 166 -7.45 6.84 1.87
N GLY A 167 -7.82 6.25 0.72
CA GLY A 167 -8.93 6.76 -0.08
C GLY A 167 -8.55 7.99 -0.90
N TYR A 168 -9.55 8.64 -1.48
CA TYR A 168 -9.42 9.87 -2.25
C TYR A 168 -10.32 10.95 -1.69
N ASP A 169 -9.74 12.02 -1.19
CA ASP A 169 -10.47 13.15 -0.57
C ASP A 169 -11.45 13.82 -1.54
N GLU A 170 -11.11 13.87 -2.82
CA GLU A 170 -11.98 14.43 -3.88
C GLU A 170 -13.34 13.73 -3.93
N TYR A 171 -13.38 12.44 -3.64
CA TYR A 171 -14.60 11.62 -3.65
C TYR A 171 -15.16 11.35 -2.26
N LYS A 172 -14.62 12.00 -1.21
CA LYS A 172 -14.96 11.74 0.20
C LYS A 172 -14.85 10.26 0.57
N ALA A 173 -13.97 9.55 -0.11
CA ALA A 173 -13.69 8.15 0.13
C ALA A 173 -12.60 8.02 1.20
N THR A 174 -12.90 7.27 2.25
CA THR A 174 -11.93 6.96 3.31
C THR A 174 -11.35 5.57 3.11
N GLY A 175 -10.09 5.40 3.47
CA GLY A 175 -9.42 4.11 3.45
C GLY A 175 -9.51 3.38 4.79
N ILE A 176 -8.76 2.29 4.91
CA ILE A 176 -8.76 1.48 6.15
C ILE A 176 -8.05 2.17 7.31
N ILE A 177 -7.13 3.12 7.05
CA ILE A 177 -6.31 3.75 8.10
C ILE A 177 -6.92 5.06 8.63
N ASN A 178 -7.79 5.70 7.87
CA ASN A 178 -8.31 7.04 8.19
C ASN A 178 -9.85 7.10 8.30
N ASN A 179 -10.51 5.98 8.53
CA ASN A 179 -11.95 5.97 8.65
C ASN A 179 -12.39 6.67 9.96
N PRO A 180 -13.25 7.72 9.88
CA PRO A 180 -13.64 8.51 11.05
C PRO A 180 -14.52 7.74 12.04
N ASN A 181 -15.16 6.65 11.63
CA ASN A 181 -16.04 5.85 12.48
C ASN A 181 -15.26 4.85 13.37
N VAL A 182 -13.97 4.67 13.10
CA VAL A 182 -13.12 3.80 13.92
C VAL A 182 -12.61 4.55 15.15
N VAL A 183 -12.74 3.91 16.30
CA VAL A 183 -12.28 4.50 17.57
C VAL A 183 -10.75 4.63 17.57
N THR A 184 -10.29 5.83 17.89
CA THR A 184 -8.86 6.16 17.95
C THR A 184 -8.47 6.43 19.41
N ALA A 185 -7.40 5.79 19.87
CA ALA A 185 -6.79 6.01 21.17
C ALA A 185 -5.31 6.41 21.04
N LEU A 186 -4.75 6.96 22.10
CA LEU A 186 -3.31 7.16 22.21
C LEU A 186 -2.71 5.94 22.91
N VAL A 187 -1.54 5.52 22.46
CA VAL A 187 -0.76 4.50 23.15
C VAL A 187 -0.38 4.99 24.54
N ALA A 188 -0.43 4.12 25.54
CA ALA A 188 -0.04 4.43 26.92
C ALA A 188 1.43 4.91 27.00
N GLN A 189 1.74 5.74 27.97
CA GLN A 189 3.13 6.11 28.24
C GLN A 189 3.87 4.96 28.91
N GLY A 190 5.11 4.71 28.49
CA GLY A 190 6.01 3.80 29.17
C GLY A 190 6.67 4.42 30.42
N ALA A 191 7.55 3.69 31.06
CA ALA A 191 8.28 4.12 32.26
C ALA A 191 9.10 5.41 32.04
N GLN A 192 9.49 5.71 30.81
CA GLN A 192 10.19 6.95 30.44
C GLN A 192 9.26 8.13 30.09
N SER A 193 7.96 8.03 30.39
CA SER A 193 6.94 9.03 30.08
C SER A 193 6.85 9.38 28.58
N ASP A 194 7.25 8.47 27.70
CA ASP A 194 7.12 8.56 26.24
C ASP A 194 6.21 7.43 25.71
N THR A 195 5.53 7.70 24.61
CA THR A 195 4.65 6.70 23.97
C THR A 195 5.38 5.85 22.94
N LYS A 196 6.53 6.30 22.44
CA LYS A 196 7.26 5.67 21.36
C LYS A 196 7.84 4.30 21.77
N TRP A 197 7.65 3.31 20.95
CA TRP A 197 8.16 1.97 21.18
C TRP A 197 9.69 1.88 21.31
N LYS A 198 10.41 2.81 20.66
CA LYS A 198 11.87 2.87 20.75
C LYS A 198 12.38 3.13 22.18
N THR A 199 11.56 3.76 23.03
CA THR A 199 11.89 4.09 24.43
C THR A 199 11.27 3.12 25.43
N LYS A 200 10.42 2.19 24.96
CA LYS A 200 9.71 1.21 25.76
C LYS A 200 10.47 -0.10 25.88
N THR A 201 10.24 -0.79 26.98
CA THR A 201 10.68 -2.18 27.16
C THR A 201 9.83 -3.15 26.32
N PRO A 202 10.33 -4.35 25.99
CA PRO A 202 9.56 -5.36 25.27
C PRO A 202 8.23 -5.72 25.97
N ASP A 203 8.20 -5.76 27.30
CA ASP A 203 6.99 -6.04 28.08
C ASP A 203 5.96 -4.91 27.98
N GLU A 204 6.41 -3.66 27.94
CA GLU A 204 5.53 -2.50 27.72
C GLU A 204 4.93 -2.52 26.32
N ILE A 205 5.70 -2.90 25.30
CA ILE A 205 5.20 -3.05 23.92
C ILE A 205 4.19 -4.21 23.85
N LEU A 206 4.45 -5.32 24.50
CA LEU A 206 3.50 -6.43 24.61
C LEU A 206 2.20 -5.99 25.29
N ASN A 207 2.30 -5.20 26.34
CA ASN A 207 1.12 -4.66 27.02
C ASN A 207 0.31 -3.71 26.11
N ASP A 208 0.96 -2.86 25.32
CA ASP A 208 0.29 -2.00 24.32
C ASP A 208 -0.51 -2.83 23.31
N ILE A 209 0.08 -3.89 22.77
CA ILE A 209 -0.56 -4.79 21.81
C ILE A 209 -1.72 -5.55 22.47
N ASN A 210 -1.50 -6.11 23.65
CA ASN A 210 -2.54 -6.84 24.37
C ASN A 210 -3.70 -5.94 24.77
N THR A 211 -3.44 -4.69 25.14
CA THR A 211 -4.48 -3.70 25.42
C THR A 211 -5.29 -3.43 24.16
N ALA A 212 -4.64 -3.21 23.02
CA ALA A 212 -5.30 -2.97 21.75
C ALA A 212 -6.19 -4.15 21.32
N LEU A 213 -5.68 -5.37 21.43
CA LEU A 213 -6.43 -6.60 21.13
C LEU A 213 -7.62 -6.77 22.07
N THR A 214 -7.42 -6.55 23.37
CA THR A 214 -8.45 -6.71 24.40
C THR A 214 -9.57 -5.68 24.23
N GLU A 215 -9.23 -4.40 23.97
CA GLU A 215 -10.23 -3.36 23.76
C GLU A 215 -11.05 -3.60 22.48
N ALA A 216 -10.43 -4.08 21.41
CA ALA A 216 -11.14 -4.46 20.19
C ALA A 216 -12.07 -5.65 20.44
N TRP A 217 -11.61 -6.66 21.13
CA TRP A 217 -12.39 -7.86 21.48
C TRP A 217 -13.52 -7.55 22.45
N THR A 218 -13.28 -6.71 23.45
CA THR A 218 -14.33 -6.25 24.39
C THR A 218 -15.44 -5.48 23.65
N ALA A 219 -15.09 -4.64 22.68
CA ALA A 219 -16.07 -3.92 21.89
C ALA A 219 -16.89 -4.84 20.95
N ALA A 220 -16.35 -6.01 20.62
CA ALA A 220 -17.05 -7.06 19.90
C ALA A 220 -17.79 -8.03 20.86
N GLU A 221 -18.05 -7.61 22.11
CA GLU A 221 -18.75 -8.41 23.13
C GLU A 221 -18.13 -9.80 23.38
N TYR A 222 -16.80 -9.89 23.22
CA TYR A 222 -16.02 -11.11 23.36
C TYR A 222 -16.36 -12.21 22.33
N ASP A 223 -17.01 -11.88 21.21
CA ASP A 223 -17.16 -12.81 20.09
C ASP A 223 -15.76 -13.14 19.50
N MET A 224 -15.48 -14.45 19.34
CA MET A 224 -14.19 -14.91 18.80
C MET A 224 -13.98 -14.49 17.34
N ARG A 225 -15.05 -14.25 16.59
CA ARG A 225 -14.95 -13.70 15.22
C ARG A 225 -14.49 -12.24 15.20
N GLY A 226 -14.76 -11.51 16.29
CA GLY A 226 -14.32 -10.13 16.49
C GLY A 226 -12.93 -10.01 17.11
N MET A 227 -12.21 -11.11 17.38
CA MET A 227 -10.83 -11.05 17.87
C MET A 227 -9.89 -10.67 16.72
N PRO A 228 -9.14 -9.55 16.83
CA PRO A 228 -8.25 -9.13 15.77
C PRO A 228 -7.15 -10.14 15.46
N ASN A 229 -6.89 -10.36 14.19
CA ASN A 229 -5.87 -11.27 13.69
C ASN A 229 -4.73 -10.55 12.95
N GLN A 230 -4.88 -9.25 12.69
CA GLN A 230 -3.87 -8.48 11.96
C GLN A 230 -3.62 -7.11 12.58
N ILE A 231 -2.33 -6.74 12.61
CA ILE A 231 -1.86 -5.45 13.11
C ILE A 231 -0.99 -4.81 12.04
N LEU A 232 -1.30 -3.56 11.67
CA LEU A 232 -0.49 -2.76 10.77
C LEU A 232 0.26 -1.70 11.56
N ILE A 233 1.55 -1.61 11.33
CA ILE A 233 2.44 -0.64 11.97
C ILE A 233 3.36 0.03 10.94
N PRO A 234 3.91 1.22 11.20
CA PRO A 234 4.88 1.83 10.31
C PRO A 234 6.15 0.98 10.16
N PRO A 235 6.81 1.02 9.00
CA PRO A 235 8.00 0.19 8.73
C PRO A 235 9.18 0.44 9.68
N GLN A 236 9.30 1.64 10.24
CA GLN A 236 10.37 1.96 11.18
C GLN A 236 10.22 1.21 12.51
N GLN A 237 9.00 1.20 13.06
CA GLN A 237 8.66 0.43 14.26
C GLN A 237 8.79 -1.07 14.02
N TYR A 238 8.35 -1.54 12.84
CA TYR A 238 8.53 -2.94 12.46
C TYR A 238 10.01 -3.33 12.41
N ALA A 239 10.85 -2.51 11.77
CA ALA A 239 12.30 -2.75 11.72
C ALA A 239 12.94 -2.77 13.13
N TYR A 240 12.47 -1.90 14.03
CA TYR A 240 12.89 -1.91 15.43
C TYR A 240 12.55 -3.24 16.11
N LEU A 241 11.30 -3.72 15.99
CA LEU A 241 10.87 -4.98 16.60
C LEU A 241 11.63 -6.20 16.07
N VAL A 242 12.05 -6.19 14.81
CA VAL A 242 12.83 -7.27 14.21
C VAL A 242 14.29 -7.24 14.66
N SER A 243 14.88 -6.04 14.79
CA SER A 243 16.31 -5.88 15.05
C SER A 243 16.68 -5.99 16.54
N GLN A 244 15.75 -5.64 17.42
CA GLN A 244 16.00 -5.65 18.86
C GLN A 244 15.67 -6.99 19.49
N LYS A 245 16.45 -7.37 20.50
CA LYS A 245 16.26 -8.58 21.32
C LYS A 245 15.51 -8.25 22.59
N VAL A 246 14.78 -9.22 23.11
CA VAL A 246 14.06 -9.09 24.38
C VAL A 246 15.00 -8.95 25.57
N SER A 247 16.12 -9.69 25.56
CA SER A 247 17.16 -9.61 26.59
C SER A 247 18.52 -10.02 26.02
N ASP A 248 19.59 -9.62 26.66
CA ASP A 248 20.97 -10.01 26.28
C ASP A 248 21.22 -11.52 26.37
N ALA A 249 20.49 -12.21 27.26
CA ALA A 249 20.58 -13.65 27.47
C ALA A 249 19.66 -14.45 26.49
N GLY A 250 18.62 -13.82 25.97
CA GLY A 250 17.65 -14.43 25.03
C GLY A 250 17.97 -14.05 23.57
N ASN A 251 18.08 -15.05 22.72
CA ASN A 251 18.35 -14.80 21.29
C ASN A 251 17.05 -14.61 20.45
N ILE A 252 15.96 -14.13 21.11
CA ILE A 252 14.63 -13.95 20.53
C ILE A 252 14.44 -12.47 20.20
N SER A 253 13.95 -12.14 18.99
CA SER A 253 13.59 -10.78 18.63
C SER A 253 12.31 -10.35 19.36
N ILE A 254 12.15 -9.04 19.54
CA ILE A 254 10.91 -8.50 20.15
C ILE A 254 9.69 -8.92 19.30
N LEU A 255 9.80 -8.90 17.97
CA LEU A 255 8.70 -9.32 17.09
C LEU A 255 8.24 -10.76 17.38
N GLN A 256 9.19 -11.71 17.48
CA GLN A 256 8.85 -13.10 17.78
C GLN A 256 8.21 -13.25 19.16
N PHE A 257 8.75 -12.55 20.16
CA PHE A 257 8.19 -12.50 21.50
C PHE A 257 6.73 -12.01 21.50
N LEU A 258 6.43 -10.95 20.76
CA LEU A 258 5.07 -10.40 20.63
C LEU A 258 4.12 -11.36 19.94
N LEU A 259 4.56 -12.06 18.89
CA LEU A 259 3.73 -13.01 18.15
C LEU A 259 3.39 -14.25 18.98
N GLU A 260 4.28 -14.68 19.87
CA GLU A 260 4.07 -15.88 20.68
C GLU A 260 3.31 -15.62 22.00
N ASN A 261 3.43 -14.41 22.56
CA ASN A 261 2.92 -14.11 23.92
C ASN A 261 1.69 -13.18 23.92
N ASN A 262 1.08 -12.90 22.77
CA ASN A 262 -0.10 -12.08 22.72
C ASN A 262 -1.38 -12.84 23.12
N ILE A 263 -2.41 -12.09 23.54
CA ILE A 263 -3.69 -12.66 24.00
C ILE A 263 -4.41 -13.43 22.88
N GLY A 264 -4.29 -13.01 21.61
CA GLY A 264 -4.90 -13.69 20.47
C GLY A 264 -4.35 -15.11 20.30
N LYS A 265 -3.04 -15.27 20.41
CA LYS A 265 -2.37 -16.58 20.33
C LYS A 265 -2.84 -17.52 21.45
N ASN A 266 -3.02 -16.99 22.65
CA ASN A 266 -3.53 -17.77 23.77
C ASN A 266 -5.00 -18.21 23.57
N GLN A 267 -5.76 -17.49 22.77
CA GLN A 267 -7.12 -17.85 22.38
C GLN A 267 -7.20 -18.70 21.08
N GLY A 268 -6.02 -19.08 20.52
CA GLY A 268 -5.94 -19.91 19.33
C GLY A 268 -6.03 -19.14 17.99
N ILE A 269 -5.87 -17.81 18.02
CA ILE A 269 -5.85 -16.97 16.84
C ILE A 269 -4.41 -16.51 16.55
N ASP A 270 -3.93 -16.76 15.34
CA ASP A 270 -2.61 -16.30 14.91
C ASP A 270 -2.65 -14.82 14.54
N VAL A 271 -2.21 -13.97 15.45
CA VAL A 271 -2.07 -12.53 15.20
C VAL A 271 -0.83 -12.26 14.39
N GLN A 272 -0.98 -11.55 13.28
CA GLN A 272 0.11 -11.17 12.39
C GLN A 272 0.40 -9.68 12.48
N ILE A 273 1.68 -9.30 12.48
CA ILE A 273 2.11 -7.90 12.51
C ILE A 273 2.82 -7.59 11.19
N TYR A 274 2.32 -6.59 10.44
CA TYR A 274 2.87 -6.23 9.14
C TYR A 274 3.26 -4.76 9.05
N PRO A 275 4.35 -4.47 8.31
CA PRO A 275 4.73 -3.09 8.02
C PRO A 275 3.80 -2.48 6.96
N CYS A 276 3.30 -1.27 7.23
CA CYS A 276 2.49 -0.49 6.31
C CYS A 276 3.02 0.95 6.23
N ARG A 277 3.41 1.39 5.03
CA ARG A 277 3.95 2.75 4.82
C ARG A 277 2.92 3.84 5.09
N TRP A 278 1.64 3.55 4.88
CA TRP A 278 0.55 4.51 5.04
C TRP A 278 0.22 4.82 6.50
N CYS A 279 0.73 4.01 7.42
CA CYS A 279 0.61 4.25 8.87
C CYS A 279 1.53 5.37 9.36
N ILE A 280 2.52 5.79 8.55
CA ILE A 280 3.45 6.87 8.90
C ILE A 280 2.71 8.20 8.91
N GLY A 281 2.68 8.89 10.06
CA GLY A 281 2.10 10.20 10.21
C GLY A 281 0.58 10.29 9.95
N SER A 282 -0.15 9.16 9.94
CA SER A 282 -1.60 9.11 9.69
C SER A 282 -2.45 9.36 10.95
N GLY A 283 -1.84 9.37 12.12
CA GLY A 283 -2.50 9.64 13.38
C GLY A 283 -2.73 11.11 13.68
N GLN A 284 -3.38 11.40 14.80
CA GLN A 284 -3.59 12.75 15.28
C GLN A 284 -2.25 13.49 15.45
N SER A 285 -2.22 14.75 15.02
CA SER A 285 -1.01 15.59 15.03
C SER A 285 0.15 14.99 14.24
N LYS A 286 -0.13 14.25 13.17
CA LYS A 286 0.86 13.57 12.31
C LYS A 286 1.73 12.57 13.08
N LYS A 287 1.19 11.96 14.12
CA LYS A 287 1.84 10.85 14.82
C LYS A 287 1.71 9.57 13.99
N ASP A 288 2.62 8.65 14.23
CA ASP A 288 2.55 7.31 13.66
C ASP A 288 1.37 6.53 14.26
N ARG A 289 0.71 5.74 13.41
CA ARG A 289 -0.52 5.00 13.76
C ARG A 289 -0.28 3.50 13.71
N MET A 290 -0.79 2.80 14.68
CA MET A 290 -1.03 1.36 14.66
C MET A 290 -2.51 1.11 14.39
N MET A 291 -2.82 0.18 13.51
CA MET A 291 -4.18 -0.30 13.26
C MET A 291 -4.28 -1.78 13.65
N VAL A 292 -5.30 -2.10 14.41
CA VAL A 292 -5.63 -3.47 14.84
C VAL A 292 -7.01 -3.81 14.29
N TYR A 293 -7.15 -4.95 13.60
CA TYR A 293 -8.40 -5.33 12.93
C TYR A 293 -8.48 -6.82 12.64
N VAL A 294 -9.65 -7.26 12.22
CA VAL A 294 -9.88 -8.61 11.69
C VAL A 294 -9.78 -8.57 10.18
N ASN A 295 -8.78 -9.24 9.61
CA ASN A 295 -8.66 -9.42 8.15
C ASN A 295 -9.47 -10.64 7.72
N ASP A 296 -10.77 -10.44 7.57
CA ASP A 296 -11.74 -11.42 7.10
C ASP A 296 -12.79 -10.71 6.24
N LYS A 297 -13.25 -11.38 5.18
CA LYS A 297 -14.26 -10.83 4.26
C LYS A 297 -15.61 -10.52 4.93
N ASP A 298 -15.93 -11.23 6.02
CA ASP A 298 -17.18 -11.03 6.75
C ASP A 298 -17.09 -9.85 7.75
N MET A 299 -15.89 -9.23 7.89
CA MET A 299 -15.64 -8.08 8.76
C MET A 299 -15.21 -6.84 8.00
N LEU A 300 -14.24 -7.01 7.10
CA LEU A 300 -13.65 -5.92 6.32
C LEU A 300 -13.26 -6.44 4.94
N TYR A 301 -13.81 -5.85 3.90
CA TYR A 301 -13.45 -6.21 2.54
C TYR A 301 -13.47 -5.01 1.59
N PHE A 302 -12.97 -5.21 0.41
CA PHE A 302 -12.84 -4.21 -0.63
C PHE A 302 -13.44 -4.75 -1.94
N ASP A 303 -14.38 -4.00 -2.52
CA ASP A 303 -14.99 -4.41 -3.79
C ASP A 303 -14.09 -4.05 -4.97
N MET A 304 -13.85 -5.03 -5.81
CA MET A 304 -13.30 -4.84 -7.15
C MET A 304 -14.35 -5.31 -8.17
N THR A 305 -15.29 -4.43 -8.51
CA THR A 305 -16.44 -4.80 -9.34
C THR A 305 -16.04 -5.19 -10.74
N VAL A 306 -15.03 -4.49 -11.33
CA VAL A 306 -14.42 -4.83 -12.61
C VAL A 306 -12.90 -4.82 -12.43
N PRO A 307 -12.22 -5.97 -12.52
CA PRO A 307 -10.76 -6.03 -12.50
C PRO A 307 -10.17 -5.29 -13.69
N LEU A 308 -8.88 -4.98 -13.64
CA LEU A 308 -8.20 -4.29 -14.74
C LEU A 308 -8.32 -5.08 -16.04
N THR A 309 -9.05 -4.50 -17.00
CA THR A 309 -9.32 -5.10 -18.31
C THR A 309 -8.87 -4.20 -19.43
N ARG A 310 -8.43 -4.82 -20.54
CA ARG A 310 -8.18 -4.14 -21.80
C ARG A 310 -9.53 -3.95 -22.51
N ALA A 311 -10.06 -2.74 -22.48
CA ALA A 311 -11.41 -2.47 -22.96
C ALA A 311 -11.46 -2.27 -24.48
N LEU A 312 -10.53 -1.49 -25.03
CA LEU A 312 -10.53 -1.11 -26.45
C LEU A 312 -9.11 -0.93 -26.98
N THR A 313 -8.87 -1.35 -28.21
CA THR A 313 -7.63 -1.06 -28.93
C THR A 313 -7.96 -0.55 -30.32
N GLN A 314 -7.41 0.62 -30.69
CA GLN A 314 -7.61 1.20 -32.01
C GLN A 314 -6.37 1.94 -32.49
N PRO A 315 -6.10 1.96 -33.81
CA PRO A 315 -5.08 2.83 -34.39
C PRO A 315 -5.60 4.28 -34.46
N SER A 316 -4.73 5.23 -34.13
CA SER A 316 -4.98 6.66 -34.32
C SER A 316 -4.06 7.18 -35.44
N VAL A 317 -4.65 7.62 -36.54
CA VAL A 317 -3.91 8.21 -37.66
C VAL A 317 -3.37 9.58 -37.29
N THR A 318 -4.14 10.35 -36.51
CA THR A 318 -3.77 11.69 -36.06
C THR A 318 -2.52 11.66 -35.16
N ASP A 319 -2.42 10.64 -34.29
CA ASP A 319 -1.31 10.49 -33.35
C ASP A 319 -0.18 9.60 -33.88
N ALA A 320 -0.36 8.98 -35.07
CA ALA A 320 0.53 7.95 -35.58
C ALA A 320 0.89 6.88 -34.51
N ALA A 321 -0.13 6.39 -33.78
CA ALA A 321 0.02 5.52 -32.66
C ALA A 321 -1.11 4.49 -32.52
N TYR A 322 -0.85 3.39 -31.84
CA TYR A 322 -1.90 2.50 -31.32
C TYR A 322 -2.31 2.98 -29.93
N LEU A 323 -3.62 3.10 -29.74
CA LEU A 323 -4.23 3.49 -28.47
C LEU A 323 -4.96 2.28 -27.88
N THR A 324 -4.61 1.92 -26.65
CA THR A 324 -5.27 0.85 -25.91
C THR A 324 -5.85 1.44 -24.62
N LEU A 325 -7.17 1.36 -24.48
CA LEU A 325 -7.86 1.78 -23.26
C LEU A 325 -7.89 0.62 -22.27
N TYR A 326 -7.39 0.87 -21.08
CA TYR A 326 -7.55 0.01 -19.92
C TYR A 326 -8.58 0.64 -18.99
N ALA A 327 -9.46 -0.19 -18.49
CA ALA A 327 -10.50 0.22 -17.55
C ALA A 327 -10.62 -0.78 -16.40
N SER A 328 -10.94 -0.25 -15.24
CA SER A 328 -11.22 -0.99 -14.03
C SER A 328 -12.23 -0.23 -13.19
N GLN A 329 -12.95 -0.94 -12.34
CA GLN A 329 -13.86 -0.32 -11.40
C GLN A 329 -13.69 -0.95 -10.03
N PHE A 330 -13.52 -0.10 -9.01
CA PHE A 330 -13.34 -0.53 -7.63
C PHE A 330 -14.02 0.42 -6.64
N GLY A 331 -14.51 -0.14 -5.56
CA GLY A 331 -15.17 0.61 -4.49
C GLY A 331 -14.21 1.07 -3.41
N VAL A 332 -14.77 1.52 -2.31
CA VAL A 332 -14.07 1.86 -1.08
C VAL A 332 -14.02 0.65 -0.14
N PRO A 333 -13.05 0.59 0.80
CA PRO A 333 -13.06 -0.42 1.85
C PRO A 333 -14.34 -0.36 2.66
N LYS A 334 -14.98 -1.50 2.85
CA LYS A 334 -16.22 -1.63 3.60
C LYS A 334 -15.96 -2.26 4.96
N PHE A 335 -16.26 -1.50 5.99
CA PHE A 335 -16.31 -2.02 7.36
C PHE A 335 -17.71 -2.51 7.65
N LEU A 336 -17.90 -3.82 7.67
CA LEU A 336 -19.17 -4.41 8.09
C LEU A 336 -19.37 -4.25 9.59
N PHE A 337 -18.28 -4.38 10.33
CA PHE A 337 -18.24 -4.15 11.77
C PHE A 337 -17.09 -3.23 12.15
N TYR A 338 -17.39 -2.15 12.86
CA TYR A 338 -16.39 -1.21 13.36
C TYR A 338 -15.83 -1.61 14.73
N GLN A 339 -16.57 -2.46 15.46
CA GLN A 339 -16.24 -2.85 16.84
C GLN A 339 -14.86 -3.52 16.97
N PRO A 340 -14.48 -4.46 16.11
CA PRO A 340 -13.17 -5.12 16.22
C PRO A 340 -12.01 -4.32 15.63
N VAL A 341 -12.25 -3.09 15.20
CA VAL A 341 -11.21 -2.24 14.61
C VAL A 341 -10.84 -1.13 15.58
N ARG A 342 -9.52 -0.89 15.75
CA ARG A 342 -8.99 0.18 16.61
C ARG A 342 -7.79 0.84 15.98
N TYR A 343 -7.67 2.14 16.20
CA TYR A 343 -6.48 2.92 15.90
C TYR A 343 -5.78 3.35 17.18
N TYR A 344 -4.46 3.22 17.18
CA TYR A 344 -3.59 3.68 18.26
C TYR A 344 -2.53 4.59 17.69
N ASP A 345 -2.51 5.83 18.16
CA ASP A 345 -1.60 6.87 17.68
C ASP A 345 -0.45 7.08 18.65
N GLY A 346 0.76 7.33 18.09
CA GLY A 346 1.93 7.73 18.85
C GLY A 346 2.88 6.61 19.25
N ILE A 347 2.88 5.50 18.50
CA ILE A 347 3.85 4.40 18.67
C ILE A 347 5.26 4.78 18.26
#